data_2090f730ede488a5e98c5923e0926198
#
_entry.id   2090f730ede488a5e98c5923e0926198
#
_cell.length_a   1.000
_cell.length_b   1.000
_cell.length_c   1.000
_cell.angle_alpha   90.00
_cell.angle_beta   90.00
_cell.angle_gamma   90.00
#
_symmetry.space_group_name_H-M   'P 1'
#
loop_
_entity.id
_entity.type
_entity.pdbx_description
1 polymer ?
#
loop_
_entity_poly.entity_id
_entity_poly.type
_entity_poly.pdbx_seq_one_letter_code
_entity_poly.pdbx_strand_id
1 'polypeptide(L)'
;MALAGVALAGAGAVMAGQFGRMLRRRAHETAQHEGLVEVAPAAALDTVGVAVSGYEGAPRSETVLFNLLAGFLASFAVVRLSTWGIRDNWGPFRNVRIGGRHIHHFVPGILIAFASGTAGLLTDDDELEQHLAVPMGVGIGLTFDEAALLLDLRDVYWTREGLLSVQLSLGATAILSIAILTGRMLRRGERRQEAVGLIPTA
;
A
#
# COMPACT_ATOMS: atom_id res chain seq x y z
N MET A 1 -5.67 0.20 16.25
CA MET A 1 -4.72 -0.92 16.02
C MET A 1 -5.14 -1.81 14.85
N ALA A 2 -6.42 -2.21 14.72
CA ALA A 2 -6.81 -3.23 13.75
C ALA A 2 -6.60 -2.87 12.26
N LEU A 3 -6.87 -1.66 11.82
CA LEU A 3 -6.94 -1.32 10.38
C LEU A 3 -5.59 -1.17 9.68
N ALA A 4 -4.63 -0.48 10.30
CA ALA A 4 -3.28 -0.39 9.72
C ALA A 4 -2.60 -1.78 9.71
N GLY A 5 -2.85 -2.59 10.76
CA GLY A 5 -2.41 -3.97 10.81
C GLY A 5 -3.05 -4.86 9.74
N VAL A 6 -4.35 -4.67 9.46
CA VAL A 6 -5.08 -5.45 8.43
C VAL A 6 -4.64 -5.05 7.01
N ALA A 7 -4.31 -3.78 6.76
CA ALA A 7 -3.80 -3.34 5.45
C ALA A 7 -2.44 -3.96 5.12
N LEU A 8 -1.50 -3.87 6.07
CA LEU A 8 -0.19 -4.51 5.95
C LEU A 8 -0.30 -6.04 5.91
N ALA A 9 -1.25 -6.60 6.67
CA ALA A 9 -1.52 -8.03 6.67
C ALA A 9 -2.09 -8.53 5.34
N GLY A 10 -2.95 -7.76 4.66
CA GLY A 10 -3.51 -8.13 3.35
C GLY A 10 -2.45 -8.24 2.26
N ALA A 11 -1.64 -7.19 2.07
CA ALA A 11 -0.52 -7.21 1.12
C ALA A 11 0.55 -8.24 1.55
N GLY A 12 0.87 -8.30 2.85
CA GLY A 12 1.79 -9.27 3.41
C GLY A 12 1.34 -10.71 3.22
N ALA A 13 0.03 -11.01 3.38
CA ALA A 13 -0.51 -12.35 3.16
C ALA A 13 -0.41 -12.79 1.69
N VAL A 14 -0.66 -11.86 0.74
CA VAL A 14 -0.49 -12.14 -0.69
C VAL A 14 0.97 -12.43 -1.02
N MET A 15 1.90 -11.61 -0.52
CA MET A 15 3.34 -11.81 -0.71
C MET A 15 3.84 -13.09 -0.02
N ALA A 16 3.40 -13.38 1.20
CA ALA A 16 3.73 -14.62 1.91
C ALA A 16 3.20 -15.86 1.17
N GLY A 17 2.00 -15.77 0.61
CA GLY A 17 1.44 -16.81 -0.25
C GLY A 17 2.27 -17.05 -1.51
N GLN A 18 2.77 -15.97 -2.15
CA GLN A 18 3.67 -16.07 -3.29
C GLN A 18 5.00 -16.70 -2.90
N PHE A 19 5.62 -16.21 -1.82
CA PHE A 19 6.85 -16.80 -1.30
C PHE A 19 6.69 -18.29 -0.98
N GLY A 20 5.59 -18.67 -0.32
CA GLY A 20 5.31 -20.08 -0.04
C GLY A 20 5.13 -20.94 -1.31
N ARG A 21 4.64 -20.38 -2.42
CA ARG A 21 4.61 -21.05 -3.72
C ARG A 21 6.02 -21.24 -4.29
N MET A 22 6.82 -20.17 -4.31
CA MET A 22 8.20 -20.23 -4.82
C MET A 22 9.05 -21.20 -3.98
N LEU A 23 8.90 -21.17 -2.66
CA LEU A 23 9.58 -22.11 -1.77
C LEU A 23 9.24 -23.57 -2.09
N ARG A 24 7.95 -23.87 -2.29
CA ARG A 24 7.53 -25.24 -2.67
C ARG A 24 8.08 -25.65 -4.02
N ARG A 25 8.07 -24.77 -5.03
CA ARG A 25 8.61 -25.06 -6.37
C ARG A 25 10.11 -25.38 -6.30
N ARG A 26 10.89 -24.54 -5.61
CA ARG A 26 12.32 -24.76 -5.41
C ARG A 26 12.61 -26.05 -4.64
N ALA A 27 11.86 -26.32 -3.58
CA ALA A 27 11.99 -27.55 -2.80
C ALA A 27 11.66 -28.81 -3.64
N HIS A 28 10.74 -28.74 -4.59
CA HIS A 28 10.46 -29.86 -5.51
C HIS A 28 11.58 -30.07 -6.52
N GLU A 29 12.23 -29.03 -7.02
CA GLU A 29 13.38 -29.16 -7.94
C GLU A 29 14.59 -29.77 -7.25
N THR A 30 14.86 -29.38 -6.00
CA THR A 30 16.01 -29.84 -5.23
C THR A 30 15.73 -31.07 -4.36
N ALA A 31 14.60 -31.74 -4.60
CA ALA A 31 13.95 -32.76 -3.75
C ALA A 31 14.82 -33.97 -3.33
N GLN A 32 16.10 -33.97 -3.56
CA GLN A 32 16.97 -35.07 -3.14
C GLN A 32 18.05 -34.71 -2.11
N HIS A 33 18.41 -33.42 -1.88
CA HIS A 33 19.56 -33.12 -1.02
C HIS A 33 19.53 -31.82 -0.19
N GLU A 34 18.55 -30.91 -0.36
CA GLU A 34 18.53 -29.61 0.31
C GLU A 34 17.28 -29.40 1.18
N GLY A 35 17.49 -28.86 2.39
CA GLY A 35 16.40 -28.51 3.30
C GLY A 35 15.68 -27.20 2.91
N LEU A 36 14.44 -26.98 3.42
CA LEU A 36 13.66 -25.77 3.15
C LEU A 36 14.41 -24.46 3.48
N VAL A 37 15.31 -24.48 4.45
CA VAL A 37 16.12 -23.32 4.84
C VAL A 37 17.15 -22.95 3.77
N GLU A 38 17.70 -23.93 3.07
CA GLU A 38 18.72 -23.73 2.03
C GLU A 38 18.13 -23.13 0.75
N VAL A 39 16.87 -23.48 0.41
CA VAL A 39 16.18 -22.95 -0.77
C VAL A 39 15.44 -21.62 -0.51
N ALA A 40 15.28 -21.21 0.75
CA ALA A 40 14.53 -20.01 1.10
C ALA A 40 15.09 -18.70 0.50
N PRO A 41 16.42 -18.45 0.43
CA PRO A 41 16.95 -17.26 -0.20
C PRO A 41 16.64 -17.18 -1.70
N ALA A 42 16.74 -18.30 -2.43
CA ALA A 42 16.41 -18.37 -3.85
C ALA A 42 14.91 -18.12 -4.07
N ALA A 43 14.05 -18.73 -3.26
CA ALA A 43 12.60 -18.49 -3.30
C ALA A 43 12.22 -17.04 -3.00
N ALA A 44 12.96 -16.34 -2.13
CA ALA A 44 12.78 -14.93 -1.86
C ALA A 44 13.14 -14.07 -3.09
N LEU A 45 14.26 -14.35 -3.75
CA LEU A 45 14.67 -13.67 -4.98
C LEU A 45 13.65 -13.89 -6.11
N ASP A 46 13.18 -15.12 -6.30
CA ASP A 46 12.13 -15.44 -7.26
C ASP A 46 10.85 -14.65 -6.96
N THR A 47 10.46 -14.55 -5.70
CA THR A 47 9.28 -13.79 -5.28
C THR A 47 9.41 -12.31 -5.64
N VAL A 48 10.58 -11.71 -5.41
CA VAL A 48 10.88 -10.32 -5.80
C VAL A 48 10.87 -10.19 -7.33
N GLY A 49 11.53 -11.08 -8.05
CA GLY A 49 11.55 -11.11 -9.52
C GLY A 49 10.14 -11.18 -10.10
N VAL A 50 9.29 -12.06 -9.56
CA VAL A 50 7.87 -12.18 -9.96
C VAL A 50 7.11 -10.87 -9.69
N ALA A 51 7.32 -10.23 -8.53
CA ALA A 51 6.66 -8.99 -8.18
C ALA A 51 7.06 -7.84 -9.13
N VAL A 52 8.36 -7.68 -9.39
CA VAL A 52 8.89 -6.67 -10.31
C VAL A 52 8.38 -6.90 -11.73
N SER A 53 8.55 -8.11 -12.28
CA SER A 53 8.06 -8.44 -13.63
C SER A 53 6.55 -8.28 -13.79
N GLY A 54 5.81 -8.55 -12.71
CA GLY A 54 4.36 -8.38 -12.67
C GLY A 54 3.96 -6.92 -12.68
N TYR A 55 4.68 -6.06 -11.95
CA TYR A 55 4.47 -4.62 -11.90
C TYR A 55 4.81 -3.97 -13.24
N GLU A 56 6.02 -4.22 -13.79
CA GLU A 56 6.46 -3.69 -15.08
C GLU A 56 5.55 -4.12 -16.24
N GLY A 57 4.97 -5.30 -16.14
CA GLY A 57 4.05 -5.81 -17.15
C GLY A 57 2.59 -5.47 -16.92
N ALA A 58 2.27 -4.67 -15.92
CA ALA A 58 0.89 -4.28 -15.65
C ALA A 58 0.41 -3.21 -16.64
N PRO A 59 -0.88 -3.18 -16.99
CA PRO A 59 -1.46 -2.05 -17.71
C PRO A 59 -1.30 -0.77 -16.88
N ARG A 60 -1.10 0.38 -17.55
CA ARG A 60 -0.96 1.71 -16.92
C ARG A 60 -2.01 1.97 -15.83
N SER A 61 -3.28 1.71 -16.12
CA SER A 61 -4.36 1.92 -15.16
C SER A 61 -4.22 1.08 -13.87
N GLU A 62 -3.69 -0.15 -13.97
CA GLU A 62 -3.44 -0.98 -12.79
C GLU A 62 -2.25 -0.46 -11.99
N THR A 63 -1.20 0.03 -12.65
CA THR A 63 -0.01 0.57 -11.99
C THR A 63 -0.32 1.89 -11.30
N VAL A 64 -1.04 2.81 -11.98
CA VAL A 64 -1.49 4.09 -11.40
C VAL A 64 -2.35 3.82 -10.16
N LEU A 65 -3.35 2.93 -10.26
CA LEU A 65 -4.23 2.60 -9.13
C LEU A 65 -3.46 1.92 -7.99
N PHE A 66 -2.53 1.02 -8.30
CA PHE A 66 -1.68 0.37 -7.31
C PHE A 66 -0.84 1.40 -6.55
N ASN A 67 -0.16 2.31 -7.26
CA ASN A 67 0.69 3.35 -6.69
C ASN A 67 -0.11 4.32 -5.80
N LEU A 68 -1.29 4.74 -6.27
CA LEU A 68 -2.19 5.58 -5.49
C LEU A 68 -2.62 4.88 -4.18
N LEU A 69 -3.07 3.63 -4.26
CA LEU A 69 -3.50 2.87 -3.08
C LEU A 69 -2.33 2.56 -2.14
N ALA A 70 -1.15 2.28 -2.67
CA ALA A 70 0.06 2.08 -1.87
C ALA A 70 0.43 3.35 -1.10
N GLY A 71 0.44 4.52 -1.77
CA GLY A 71 0.67 5.82 -1.14
C GLY A 71 -0.37 6.13 -0.07
N PHE A 72 -1.66 5.93 -0.38
CA PHE A 72 -2.77 6.10 0.56
C PHE A 72 -2.59 5.24 1.82
N LEU A 73 -2.41 3.93 1.66
CA LEU A 73 -2.29 3.01 2.80
C LEU A 73 -1.03 3.28 3.63
N ALA A 74 0.10 3.59 2.99
CA ALA A 74 1.34 3.90 3.67
C ALA A 74 1.21 5.17 4.53
N SER A 75 0.70 6.26 3.95
CA SER A 75 0.52 7.52 4.69
C SER A 75 -0.49 7.38 5.82
N PHE A 76 -1.63 6.74 5.56
CA PHE A 76 -2.65 6.48 6.56
C PHE A 76 -2.10 5.67 7.75
N ALA A 77 -1.31 4.62 7.47
CA ALA A 77 -0.67 3.82 8.50
C ALA A 77 0.34 4.64 9.33
N VAL A 78 1.22 5.40 8.67
CA VAL A 78 2.23 6.25 9.32
C VAL A 78 1.58 7.29 10.21
N VAL A 79 0.55 7.97 9.73
CA VAL A 79 -0.15 9.00 10.52
C VAL A 79 -0.86 8.39 11.71
N ARG A 80 -1.52 7.25 11.55
CA ARG A 80 -2.15 6.56 12.68
C ARG A 80 -1.14 6.14 13.74
N LEU A 81 0.01 5.62 13.34
CA LEU A 81 1.11 5.30 14.25
C LEU A 81 1.61 6.56 14.97
N SER A 82 1.80 7.66 14.23
CA SER A 82 2.21 8.95 14.80
C SER A 82 1.19 9.50 15.80
N THR A 83 -0.08 9.51 15.46
CA THR A 83 -1.17 9.99 16.32
C THR A 83 -1.24 9.18 17.63
N TRP A 84 -1.10 7.88 17.55
CA TRP A 84 -1.03 7.04 18.75
C TRP A 84 0.24 7.27 19.55
N GLY A 85 1.39 7.44 18.88
CA GLY A 85 2.65 7.77 19.53
C GLY A 85 2.57 9.07 20.32
N ILE A 86 1.93 10.12 19.76
CA ILE A 86 1.68 11.39 20.43
C ILE A 86 0.74 11.21 21.61
N ARG A 87 -0.39 10.51 21.43
CA ARG A 87 -1.40 10.28 22.46
C ARG A 87 -0.84 9.51 23.65
N ASP A 88 -0.12 8.44 23.37
CA ASP A 88 0.39 7.49 24.37
C ASP A 88 1.84 7.83 24.78
N ASN A 89 2.36 8.96 24.31
CA ASN A 89 3.67 9.54 24.63
C ASN A 89 4.85 8.58 24.39
N TRP A 90 4.81 7.81 23.28
CA TRP A 90 5.89 6.92 22.86
C TRP A 90 6.50 7.34 21.51
N GLY A 91 7.76 6.97 21.29
CA GLY A 91 8.47 7.25 20.04
C GLY A 91 8.84 8.72 19.83
N PRO A 92 9.30 9.10 18.63
CA PRO A 92 9.79 10.43 18.31
C PRO A 92 8.69 11.40 17.91
N PHE A 93 7.43 10.99 17.92
CA PHE A 93 6.31 11.73 17.38
C PHE A 93 5.96 12.95 18.23
N ARG A 94 5.72 14.09 17.57
CA ARG A 94 5.36 15.36 18.21
C ARG A 94 4.39 16.13 17.32
N ASN A 95 3.57 16.97 17.94
CA ASN A 95 2.69 17.90 17.23
C ASN A 95 3.50 18.95 16.46
N VAL A 96 3.21 19.12 15.18
CA VAL A 96 3.79 20.17 14.34
C VAL A 96 3.12 21.50 14.67
N ARG A 97 3.92 22.53 15.03
CA ARG A 97 3.44 23.88 15.31
C ARG A 97 4.21 24.87 14.46
N ILE A 98 3.48 25.78 13.79
CA ILE A 98 4.03 26.88 13.00
C ILE A 98 3.39 28.18 13.49
N GLY A 99 4.21 29.15 13.91
CA GLY A 99 3.70 30.42 14.44
C GLY A 99 2.79 30.26 15.65
N GLY A 100 3.03 29.25 16.50
CA GLY A 100 2.21 28.94 17.69
C GLY A 100 0.91 28.18 17.40
N ARG A 101 0.55 27.97 16.14
CA ARG A 101 -0.65 27.24 15.73
C ARG A 101 -0.31 25.78 15.45
N HIS A 102 -1.17 24.87 15.89
CA HIS A 102 -1.10 23.47 15.51
C HIS A 102 -1.53 23.32 14.04
N ILE A 103 -0.68 22.72 13.22
CA ILE A 103 -0.99 22.42 11.82
C ILE A 103 -1.45 20.99 11.73
N HIS A 104 -2.68 20.80 11.33
CA HIS A 104 -3.27 19.52 11.05
C HIS A 104 -2.73 18.95 9.73
N HIS A 105 -2.46 17.67 9.67
CA HIS A 105 -1.84 17.03 8.49
C HIS A 105 -2.78 16.93 7.29
N PHE A 106 -4.10 17.13 7.44
CA PHE A 106 -5.00 17.23 6.28
C PHE A 106 -4.67 18.43 5.40
N VAL A 107 -4.14 19.54 5.95
CA VAL A 107 -3.78 20.73 5.16
C VAL A 107 -2.69 20.41 4.13
N PRO A 108 -1.49 19.93 4.52
CA PRO A 108 -0.52 19.46 3.53
C PRO A 108 -1.06 18.28 2.70
N GLY A 109 -1.92 17.43 3.26
CA GLY A 109 -2.57 16.33 2.53
C GLY A 109 -3.35 16.81 1.31
N ILE A 110 -4.23 17.79 1.50
CA ILE A 110 -4.98 18.43 0.42
C ILE A 110 -4.04 19.03 -0.63
N LEU A 111 -3.04 19.81 -0.20
CA LEU A 111 -2.11 20.46 -1.11
C LEU A 111 -1.33 19.44 -1.97
N ILE A 112 -0.85 18.37 -1.36
CA ILE A 112 -0.14 17.29 -2.06
C ILE A 112 -1.07 16.60 -3.05
N ALA A 113 -2.29 16.23 -2.64
CA ALA A 113 -3.25 15.55 -3.51
C ALA A 113 -3.63 16.42 -4.72
N PHE A 114 -3.92 17.71 -4.52
CA PHE A 114 -4.25 18.62 -5.61
C PHE A 114 -3.06 18.87 -6.54
N ALA A 115 -1.87 19.13 -5.99
CA ALA A 115 -0.69 19.39 -6.80
C ALA A 115 -0.32 18.19 -7.67
N SER A 116 -0.24 16.99 -7.08
CA SER A 116 0.11 15.78 -7.81
C SER A 116 -1.01 15.33 -8.75
N GLY A 117 -2.27 15.44 -8.36
CA GLY A 117 -3.41 15.15 -9.24
C GLY A 117 -3.47 16.10 -10.44
N THR A 118 -3.28 17.40 -10.22
CA THR A 118 -3.23 18.38 -11.33
C THR A 118 -2.05 18.11 -12.25
N ALA A 119 -0.85 17.84 -11.70
CA ALA A 119 0.32 17.49 -12.50
C ALA A 119 0.10 16.22 -13.32
N GLY A 120 -0.56 15.20 -12.73
CA GLY A 120 -0.92 13.97 -13.43
C GLY A 120 -1.93 14.17 -14.58
N LEU A 121 -2.87 15.12 -14.42
CA LEU A 121 -3.82 15.47 -15.49
C LEU A 121 -3.20 16.30 -16.61
N LEU A 122 -2.09 16.98 -16.35
CA LEU A 122 -1.42 17.86 -17.31
C LEU A 122 -0.24 17.18 -18.02
N THR A 123 0.19 16.00 -17.57
CA THR A 123 1.29 15.28 -18.21
C THR A 123 0.79 14.30 -19.25
N ASP A 124 1.49 14.21 -20.38
CA ASP A 124 1.32 13.16 -21.39
C ASP A 124 2.32 12.01 -21.19
N ASP A 125 3.17 12.09 -20.16
CA ASP A 125 4.16 11.07 -19.82
C ASP A 125 3.56 10.01 -18.88
N ASP A 126 3.37 8.81 -19.40
CA ASP A 126 2.79 7.67 -18.68
C ASP A 126 3.63 7.26 -17.46
N GLU A 127 4.95 7.39 -17.50
CA GLU A 127 5.84 7.05 -16.40
C GLU A 127 5.72 8.09 -15.28
N LEU A 128 5.72 9.37 -15.64
CA LEU A 128 5.53 10.47 -14.70
C LEU A 128 4.16 10.38 -14.01
N GLU A 129 3.09 10.07 -14.74
CA GLU A 129 1.75 9.89 -14.16
C GLU A 129 1.72 8.76 -13.13
N GLN A 130 2.35 7.63 -13.43
CA GLN A 130 2.45 6.52 -12.48
C GLN A 130 3.17 6.93 -11.19
N HIS A 131 4.23 7.75 -11.29
CA HIS A 131 4.95 8.28 -10.14
C HIS A 131 4.13 9.30 -9.35
N LEU A 132 3.38 10.19 -10.04
CA LEU A 132 2.51 11.19 -9.41
C LEU A 132 1.33 10.56 -8.65
N ALA A 133 0.91 9.35 -9.00
CA ALA A 133 -0.11 8.61 -8.29
C ALA A 133 0.28 8.31 -6.82
N VAL A 134 1.57 8.11 -6.54
CA VAL A 134 2.06 7.87 -5.16
C VAL A 134 1.82 9.09 -4.25
N PRO A 135 2.36 10.29 -4.54
CA PRO A 135 2.10 11.46 -3.71
C PRO A 135 0.62 11.85 -3.69
N MET A 136 -0.14 11.63 -4.76
CA MET A 136 -1.58 11.83 -4.74
C MET A 136 -2.26 10.92 -3.71
N GLY A 137 -1.91 9.64 -3.67
CA GLY A 137 -2.38 8.69 -2.66
C GLY A 137 -1.98 9.09 -1.24
N VAL A 138 -0.74 9.53 -1.05
CA VAL A 138 -0.26 10.07 0.24
C VAL A 138 -1.12 11.24 0.70
N GLY A 139 -1.35 12.21 -0.17
CA GLY A 139 -2.18 13.38 0.14
C GLY A 139 -3.61 13.02 0.52
N ILE A 140 -4.22 12.08 -0.22
CA ILE A 140 -5.55 11.55 0.08
C ILE A 140 -5.55 10.87 1.46
N GLY A 141 -4.55 10.04 1.77
CA GLY A 141 -4.46 9.33 3.06
C GLY A 141 -4.33 10.28 4.26
N LEU A 142 -3.48 11.32 4.14
CA LEU A 142 -3.35 12.39 5.14
C LEU A 142 -4.68 13.14 5.36
N THR A 143 -5.41 13.40 4.28
CA THR A 143 -6.69 14.12 4.34
C THR A 143 -7.78 13.29 4.99
N PHE A 144 -7.90 12.02 4.60
CA PHE A 144 -8.96 11.15 5.11
C PHE A 144 -8.74 10.71 6.56
N ASP A 145 -7.50 10.72 7.06
CA ASP A 145 -7.24 10.41 8.46
C ASP A 145 -7.89 11.43 9.41
N GLU A 146 -7.92 12.70 9.02
CA GLU A 146 -8.56 13.79 9.76
C GLU A 146 -9.88 14.28 9.14
N ALA A 147 -10.51 13.50 8.28
CA ALA A 147 -11.77 13.89 7.61
C ALA A 147 -12.87 14.32 8.59
N ALA A 148 -12.85 13.79 9.82
CA ALA A 148 -13.77 14.21 10.88
C ALA A 148 -13.66 15.69 11.24
N LEU A 149 -12.45 16.30 11.13
CA LEU A 149 -12.25 17.73 11.39
C LEU A 149 -12.82 18.62 10.28
N LEU A 150 -12.95 18.08 9.07
CA LEU A 150 -13.60 18.76 7.93
C LEU A 150 -15.12 18.74 8.05
N LEU A 151 -15.66 17.84 8.89
CA LEU A 151 -17.07 17.53 8.99
C LEU A 151 -17.65 17.90 10.36
N ASP A 152 -17.00 18.79 11.14
CA ASP A 152 -17.51 19.27 12.45
C ASP A 152 -18.79 20.14 12.26
N LEU A 153 -19.71 19.61 11.50
CA LEU A 153 -21.10 20.03 11.40
C LEU A 153 -21.85 19.25 12.48
N ARG A 154 -22.48 19.96 13.40
CA ARG A 154 -23.20 19.43 14.57
C ARG A 154 -24.37 18.49 14.26
N ASP A 155 -24.27 17.64 13.23
CA ASP A 155 -25.29 16.69 12.83
C ASP A 155 -25.07 15.29 13.42
N VAL A 156 -26.16 14.67 13.85
CA VAL A 156 -26.25 13.41 14.62
C VAL A 156 -25.69 12.19 13.89
N TYR A 157 -25.41 12.31 12.58
CA TYR A 157 -24.83 11.25 11.76
C TYR A 157 -23.33 11.02 12.01
N TRP A 158 -22.67 11.94 12.76
CA TRP A 158 -21.23 11.97 12.95
C TRP A 158 -20.84 11.56 14.37
N THR A 159 -21.48 10.52 14.88
CA THR A 159 -21.06 9.88 16.13
C THR A 159 -19.68 9.22 15.95
N ARG A 160 -18.97 8.95 17.05
CA ARG A 160 -17.71 8.21 17.03
C ARG A 160 -17.82 6.88 16.26
N GLU A 161 -18.95 6.20 16.38
CA GLU A 161 -19.27 4.95 15.74
C GLU A 161 -19.47 5.10 14.22
N GLY A 162 -20.14 6.15 13.78
CA GLY A 162 -20.34 6.45 12.35
C GLY A 162 -19.04 6.78 11.63
N LEU A 163 -18.20 7.63 12.22
CA LEU A 163 -16.87 7.96 11.67
C LEU A 163 -15.96 6.74 11.63
N LEU A 164 -15.98 5.91 12.67
CA LEU A 164 -15.23 4.66 12.70
C LEU A 164 -15.69 3.72 11.58
N SER A 165 -17.01 3.64 11.33
CA SER A 165 -17.58 2.80 10.27
C SER A 165 -17.11 3.24 8.88
N VAL A 166 -17.09 4.56 8.58
CA VAL A 166 -16.58 5.09 7.30
C VAL A 166 -15.09 4.80 7.12
N GLN A 167 -14.28 5.04 8.16
CA GLN A 167 -12.84 4.74 8.11
C GLN A 167 -12.58 3.23 7.92
N LEU A 168 -13.36 2.37 8.59
CA LEU A 168 -13.30 0.93 8.43
C LEU A 168 -13.63 0.50 7.01
N SER A 169 -14.70 1.04 6.45
CA SER A 169 -15.17 0.69 5.09
C SER A 169 -14.19 1.14 4.03
N LEU A 170 -13.68 2.38 4.12
CA LEU A 170 -12.66 2.89 3.21
C LEU A 170 -11.36 2.09 3.30
N GLY A 171 -10.90 1.82 4.53
CA GLY A 171 -9.71 1.02 4.77
C GLY A 171 -9.86 -0.41 4.24
N ALA A 172 -10.98 -1.07 4.51
CA ALA A 172 -11.25 -2.41 3.99
C ALA A 172 -11.31 -2.44 2.46
N THR A 173 -11.97 -1.46 1.83
CA THR A 173 -12.05 -1.35 0.37
C THR A 173 -10.67 -1.15 -0.24
N ALA A 174 -9.86 -0.25 0.31
CA ALA A 174 -8.49 -0.01 -0.17
C ALA A 174 -7.62 -1.27 -0.03
N ILE A 175 -7.71 -1.97 1.10
CA ILE A 175 -6.97 -3.22 1.36
C ILE A 175 -7.37 -4.31 0.36
N LEU A 176 -8.67 -4.53 0.15
CA LEU A 176 -9.16 -5.50 -0.82
C LEU A 176 -8.70 -5.16 -2.23
N SER A 177 -8.79 -3.88 -2.62
CA SER A 177 -8.35 -3.43 -3.94
C SER A 177 -6.86 -3.65 -4.16
N ILE A 178 -6.00 -3.27 -3.20
CA ILE A 178 -4.55 -3.48 -3.31
C ILE A 178 -4.20 -4.96 -3.31
N ALA A 179 -4.88 -5.80 -2.52
CA ALA A 179 -4.65 -7.24 -2.49
C ALA A 179 -5.01 -7.91 -3.82
N ILE A 180 -6.13 -7.51 -4.43
CA ILE A 180 -6.55 -8.01 -5.76
C ILE A 180 -5.54 -7.59 -6.82
N LEU A 181 -5.13 -6.32 -6.85
CA LEU A 181 -4.14 -5.80 -7.82
C LEU A 181 -2.79 -6.50 -7.66
N THR A 182 -2.30 -6.62 -6.42
CA THR A 182 -1.06 -7.35 -6.13
C THR A 182 -1.14 -8.80 -6.61
N GLY A 183 -2.24 -9.50 -6.32
CA GLY A 183 -2.44 -10.86 -6.79
C GLY A 183 -2.47 -10.99 -8.33
N ARG A 184 -3.03 -9.99 -9.04
CA ARG A 184 -3.02 -9.95 -10.52
C ARG A 184 -1.61 -9.71 -11.06
N MET A 185 -0.87 -8.76 -10.48
CA MET A 185 0.51 -8.45 -10.85
C MET A 185 1.43 -9.66 -10.64
N LEU A 186 1.35 -10.30 -9.47
CA LEU A 186 2.15 -11.48 -9.16
C LEU A 186 1.88 -12.64 -10.13
N ARG A 187 0.61 -12.96 -10.45
CA ARG A 187 0.27 -13.97 -11.44
C ARG A 187 0.80 -13.64 -12.84
N ARG A 188 0.80 -12.35 -13.20
CA ARG A 188 1.37 -11.90 -14.48
C ARG A 188 2.89 -12.04 -14.49
N GLY A 189 3.56 -11.63 -13.41
CA GLY A 189 5.00 -11.76 -13.25
C GLY A 189 5.46 -13.21 -13.25
N GLU A 190 4.73 -14.08 -12.56
CA GLU A 190 4.98 -15.53 -12.52
C GLU A 190 4.98 -16.12 -13.93
N ARG A 191 3.93 -15.88 -14.72
CA ARG A 191 3.85 -16.35 -16.11
C ARG A 191 4.99 -15.84 -16.98
N ARG A 192 5.43 -14.58 -16.78
CA ARG A 192 6.56 -14.01 -17.53
C ARG A 192 7.88 -14.66 -17.17
N GLN A 193 8.12 -14.87 -15.88
CA GLN A 193 9.35 -15.50 -15.37
C GLN A 193 9.43 -16.96 -15.76
N GLU A 194 8.32 -17.69 -15.73
CA GLU A 194 8.21 -19.08 -16.25
C GLU A 194 8.52 -19.13 -17.75
N ALA A 195 7.94 -18.22 -18.55
CA ALA A 195 8.11 -18.18 -20.00
C ALA A 195 9.57 -17.96 -20.45
N VAL A 196 10.38 -17.28 -19.62
CA VAL A 196 11.81 -17.03 -19.88
C VAL A 196 12.73 -17.98 -19.11
N GLY A 197 12.19 -18.96 -18.37
CA GLY A 197 12.94 -20.00 -17.67
C GLY A 197 13.70 -19.50 -16.44
N LEU A 198 13.32 -18.35 -15.87
CA LEU A 198 13.96 -17.78 -14.67
C LEU A 198 13.44 -18.40 -13.37
N ILE A 199 12.24 -18.95 -13.38
CA ILE A 199 11.66 -19.69 -12.26
C ILE A 199 11.15 -21.05 -12.72
N PRO A 200 11.09 -22.04 -11.80
CA PRO A 200 10.54 -23.37 -12.08
C PRO A 200 9.08 -23.30 -12.52
N THR A 201 8.70 -24.10 -13.50
CA THR A 201 7.30 -24.32 -13.85
C THR A 201 6.56 -25.10 -12.75
N ALA A 202 5.24 -24.86 -12.62
CA ALA A 202 4.42 -25.52 -11.61
C ALA A 202 4.25 -27.01 -11.85
#